data_8e08ad80d87f84eb51e9cf8659413727
#
_entry.id   8e08ad80d87f84eb51e9cf8659413727
#
_cell.length_a   1.000
_cell.length_b   1.000
_cell.length_c   1.000
_cell.angle_alpha   90.00
_cell.angle_beta   90.00
_cell.angle_gamma   90.00
#
_symmetry.space_group_name_H-M   'P 1'
#
loop_
_entity.id
_entity.type
_entity.pdbx_description
1 polymer ?
#
loop_
_entity_poly.entity_id
_entity_poly.type
_entity_poly.pdbx_seq_one_letter_code
_entity_poly.pdbx_strand_id
1 'polypeptide(L)'
;MAHPHKNAIAEMDASSLISIIAESKMTYVRENLSIFLHESQIKLLRNVKKHEKPHHKKVRIREYEKADKDDLFNMHLGLYLNKYKKLEKNGLIEIDLNPDNGLPYDCLLTGKGIEILEEIARLENEWEGIVGISEDDREVLKKLALDSFEISYKHKKNKGFIF
;
A
#
# COMPACT_ATOMS: atom_id res chain seq x y z
N MET A 1 -12.14 -32.00 19.30
CA MET A 1 -11.52 -32.48 18.04
C MET A 1 -10.59 -31.39 17.51
N ALA A 2 -9.35 -31.71 17.30
CA ALA A 2 -8.41 -30.77 16.68
C ALA A 2 -8.83 -30.58 15.20
N HIS A 3 -9.01 -29.34 14.79
CA HIS A 3 -9.33 -29.02 13.41
C HIS A 3 -8.14 -29.49 12.53
N PRO A 4 -8.33 -30.32 11.49
CA PRO A 4 -7.23 -30.88 10.69
C PRO A 4 -6.32 -29.79 10.09
N HIS A 5 -6.85 -28.61 9.84
CA HIS A 5 -6.09 -27.44 9.39
C HIS A 5 -5.10 -26.86 10.44
N LYS A 6 -5.38 -27.01 11.73
CA LYS A 6 -4.47 -26.49 12.79
C LYS A 6 -3.16 -27.27 12.85
N ASN A 7 -3.21 -28.56 12.66
CA ASN A 7 -1.99 -29.40 12.64
C ASN A 7 -1.15 -29.08 11.40
N ALA A 8 -1.78 -28.87 10.23
CA ALA A 8 -1.09 -28.48 9.02
C ALA A 8 -0.38 -27.13 9.16
N ILE A 9 -1.02 -26.15 9.82
CA ILE A 9 -0.41 -24.83 10.06
C ILE A 9 0.81 -24.94 10.97
N ALA A 10 0.77 -25.77 12.01
CA ALA A 10 1.89 -25.93 12.94
C ALA A 10 3.17 -26.49 12.29
N GLU A 11 3.03 -27.18 11.17
CA GLU A 11 4.15 -27.79 10.42
C GLU A 11 4.62 -26.94 9.23
N MET A 12 4.00 -25.78 8.99
CA MET A 12 4.34 -24.90 7.87
C MET A 12 5.67 -24.17 8.10
N ASP A 13 6.36 -23.88 7.01
CA ASP A 13 7.53 -23.02 7.04
C ASP A 13 7.18 -21.56 7.37
N ALA A 14 8.18 -20.78 7.77
CA ALA A 14 8.01 -19.39 8.16
C ALA A 14 7.42 -18.53 7.02
N SER A 15 7.81 -18.78 5.78
CA SER A 15 7.30 -18.05 4.61
C SER A 15 5.80 -18.24 4.43
N SER A 16 5.32 -19.48 4.55
CA SER A 16 3.89 -19.81 4.48
C SER A 16 3.11 -19.20 5.65
N LEU A 17 3.67 -19.21 6.86
CA LEU A 17 3.05 -18.60 8.03
C LEU A 17 2.90 -17.09 7.88
N ILE A 18 3.92 -16.40 7.37
CA ILE A 18 3.85 -14.96 7.06
C ILE A 18 2.74 -14.66 6.05
N SER A 19 2.61 -15.48 5.01
CA SER A 19 1.57 -15.33 3.99
C SER A 19 0.17 -15.51 4.58
N ILE A 20 -0.04 -16.48 5.46
CA ILE A 20 -1.33 -16.70 6.15
C ILE A 20 -1.71 -15.50 7.00
N ILE A 21 -0.77 -14.93 7.74
CA ILE A 21 -1.02 -13.75 8.58
C ILE A 21 -1.41 -12.55 7.71
N ALA A 22 -0.66 -12.29 6.64
CA ALA A 22 -0.94 -11.18 5.73
C ALA A 22 -2.29 -11.35 5.01
N GLU A 23 -2.60 -12.56 4.55
CA GLU A 23 -3.88 -12.87 3.89
C GLU A 23 -5.07 -12.73 4.84
N SER A 24 -4.94 -13.23 6.07
CA SER A 24 -5.97 -13.08 7.10
C SER A 24 -6.30 -11.62 7.38
N LYS A 25 -5.29 -10.78 7.55
CA LYS A 25 -5.47 -9.34 7.74
C LYS A 25 -6.19 -8.70 6.55
N MET A 26 -5.74 -8.98 5.35
CA MET A 26 -6.32 -8.41 4.13
C MET A 26 -7.75 -8.87 3.90
N THR A 27 -8.05 -10.12 4.15
CA THR A 27 -9.41 -10.67 4.06
C THR A 27 -10.34 -9.98 5.05
N TYR A 28 -9.91 -9.85 6.32
CA TYR A 28 -10.70 -9.15 7.33
C TYR A 28 -11.01 -7.70 6.92
N VAL A 29 -10.02 -6.97 6.48
CA VAL A 29 -10.20 -5.58 6.01
C VAL A 29 -11.20 -5.52 4.86
N ARG A 30 -11.03 -6.34 3.84
CA ARG A 30 -11.90 -6.32 2.65
C ARG A 30 -13.34 -6.71 2.94
N GLU A 31 -13.56 -7.68 3.82
CA GLU A 31 -14.90 -8.13 4.19
C GLU A 31 -15.66 -7.13 5.06
N ASN A 32 -14.96 -6.28 5.81
CA ASN A 32 -15.56 -5.32 6.72
C ASN A 32 -15.50 -3.85 6.23
N LEU A 33 -14.81 -3.60 5.12
CA LEU A 33 -14.75 -2.26 4.54
C LEU A 33 -16.10 -1.82 3.97
N SER A 34 -16.49 -0.57 4.18
CA SER A 34 -17.76 0.00 3.74
C SER A 34 -17.97 0.02 2.22
N ILE A 35 -16.88 -0.10 1.45
CA ILE A 35 -16.90 -0.21 0.00
C ILE A 35 -16.08 -1.43 -0.46
N PHE A 36 -16.41 -1.96 -1.63
CA PHE A 36 -15.64 -3.05 -2.19
C PHE A 36 -14.36 -2.53 -2.87
N LEU A 37 -13.21 -2.95 -2.35
CA LEU A 37 -11.90 -2.72 -2.95
C LEU A 37 -11.11 -4.02 -3.03
N HIS A 38 -10.45 -4.25 -4.16
CA HIS A 38 -9.45 -5.30 -4.27
C HIS A 38 -8.16 -4.91 -3.50
N GLU A 39 -7.39 -5.90 -3.10
CA GLU A 39 -6.09 -5.70 -2.43
C GLU A 39 -5.18 -4.75 -3.21
N SER A 40 -5.12 -4.91 -4.53
CA SER A 40 -4.33 -4.04 -5.41
C SER A 40 -4.80 -2.59 -5.38
N GLN A 41 -6.10 -2.33 -5.23
CA GLN A 41 -6.65 -0.99 -5.12
C GLN A 41 -6.32 -0.36 -3.76
N ILE A 42 -6.37 -1.14 -2.68
CA ILE A 42 -5.93 -0.69 -1.35
C ILE A 42 -4.45 -0.30 -1.37
N LYS A 43 -3.60 -1.12 -1.99
CA LYS A 43 -2.17 -0.83 -2.15
C LYS A 43 -1.93 0.45 -2.95
N LEU A 44 -2.66 0.65 -4.05
CA LEU A 44 -2.56 1.86 -4.85
C LEU A 44 -3.02 3.12 -4.08
N LEU A 45 -4.12 3.02 -3.35
CA LEU A 45 -4.63 4.12 -2.54
C LEU A 45 -3.64 4.55 -1.46
N ARG A 46 -2.99 3.58 -0.80
CA ARG A 46 -1.90 3.84 0.15
C ARG A 46 -0.68 4.47 -0.52
N ASN A 47 -0.38 4.07 -1.74
CA ASN A 47 0.72 4.64 -2.51
C ASN A 47 0.48 6.12 -2.82
N VAL A 48 -0.73 6.50 -3.20
CA VAL A 48 -1.12 7.90 -3.39
C VAL A 48 -0.88 8.71 -2.11
N LYS A 49 -1.31 8.20 -0.96
CA LYS A 49 -1.06 8.86 0.34
C LYS A 49 0.42 9.08 0.64
N LYS A 50 1.27 8.09 0.36
CA LYS A 50 2.72 8.19 0.60
C LYS A 50 3.39 9.28 -0.22
N HIS A 51 2.89 9.51 -1.43
CA HIS A 51 3.43 10.52 -2.35
C HIS A 51 2.74 11.88 -2.23
N GLU A 52 1.63 11.95 -1.51
CA GLU A 52 0.93 13.20 -1.24
C GLU A 52 1.69 14.02 -0.20
N LYS A 53 2.34 15.09 -0.64
CA LYS A 53 2.96 16.07 0.26
C LYS A 53 2.10 17.32 0.32
N PRO A 54 1.57 17.70 1.51
CA PRO A 54 0.55 18.77 1.64
C PRO A 54 0.95 20.13 1.11
N HIS A 55 2.24 20.37 0.87
CA HIS A 55 2.76 21.71 0.57
C HIS A 55 3.33 21.88 -0.85
N HIS A 56 3.16 20.91 -1.76
CA HIS A 56 3.97 20.89 -2.97
C HIS A 56 3.22 20.83 -4.31
N LYS A 57 1.91 21.08 -4.35
CA LYS A 57 1.19 21.04 -5.64
C LYS A 57 1.82 21.93 -6.71
N LYS A 58 2.32 23.13 -6.33
CA LYS A 58 2.97 24.06 -7.26
C LYS A 58 4.49 23.81 -7.45
N VAL A 59 5.15 23.23 -6.47
CA VAL A 59 6.60 22.96 -6.52
C VAL A 59 6.87 21.67 -7.29
N ARG A 60 6.03 20.65 -7.14
CA ARG A 60 6.10 19.40 -7.90
C ARG A 60 6.13 19.63 -9.41
N ILE A 61 5.24 20.46 -9.96
CA ILE A 61 5.17 20.73 -11.40
C ILE A 61 6.51 21.27 -11.92
N ARG A 62 7.19 22.13 -11.17
CA ARG A 62 8.49 22.69 -11.56
C ARG A 62 9.65 21.72 -11.36
N GLU A 63 9.58 20.84 -10.37
CA GLU A 63 10.60 19.81 -10.13
C GLU A 63 10.48 18.66 -11.11
N TYR A 64 9.27 18.30 -11.51
CA TYR A 64 9.04 17.29 -12.54
C TYR A 64 9.52 17.72 -13.93
N GLU A 65 9.40 18.98 -14.28
CA GLU A 65 9.95 19.51 -15.52
C GLU A 65 11.48 19.52 -15.55
N LYS A 66 12.14 19.37 -14.40
CA LYS A 66 13.61 19.41 -14.26
C LYS A 66 14.26 18.08 -13.89
N ALA A 67 13.52 17.08 -13.47
CA ALA A 67 14.07 15.85 -12.90
C ALA A 67 13.81 14.63 -13.79
N ASP A 68 14.77 14.31 -14.62
CA ASP A 68 14.82 13.05 -15.40
C ASP A 68 14.87 11.77 -14.57
N LYS A 69 14.85 11.84 -13.23
CA LYS A 69 15.15 10.69 -12.37
C LYS A 69 14.14 10.39 -11.27
N ASP A 70 13.24 11.30 -10.90
CA ASP A 70 12.35 11.09 -9.75
C ASP A 70 10.91 10.74 -10.14
N ASP A 71 10.70 10.33 -11.37
CA ASP A 71 9.37 10.11 -11.92
C ASP A 71 8.89 8.65 -11.86
N LEU A 72 9.38 7.90 -10.88
CA LEU A 72 8.93 6.51 -10.69
C LEU A 72 7.42 6.46 -10.36
N PHE A 73 6.91 7.44 -9.61
CA PHE A 73 5.48 7.50 -9.33
C PHE A 73 4.67 7.84 -10.57
N ASN A 74 5.10 8.81 -11.38
CA ASN A 74 4.42 9.15 -12.63
C ASN A 74 4.53 8.04 -13.66
N MET A 75 5.67 7.38 -13.74
CA MET A 75 5.83 6.17 -14.56
C MET A 75 4.91 5.05 -14.06
N HIS A 76 4.84 4.84 -12.76
CA HIS A 76 3.92 3.88 -12.15
C HIS A 76 2.45 4.28 -12.41
N LEU A 77 2.11 5.55 -12.25
CA LEU A 77 0.79 6.09 -12.56
C LEU A 77 0.43 5.88 -14.04
N GLY A 78 1.37 6.11 -14.96
CA GLY A 78 1.20 5.87 -16.39
C GLY A 78 0.99 4.40 -16.74
N LEU A 79 1.82 3.52 -16.21
CA LEU A 79 1.74 2.06 -16.42
C LEU A 79 0.45 1.44 -15.88
N TYR A 80 -0.03 1.95 -14.75
CA TYR A 80 -1.21 1.42 -14.06
C TYR A 80 -2.42 2.38 -14.14
N LEU A 81 -2.43 3.28 -15.09
CA LEU A 81 -3.44 4.33 -15.23
C LEU A 81 -4.88 3.80 -15.13
N ASN A 82 -5.17 2.67 -15.78
CA ASN A 82 -6.51 2.08 -15.74
C ASN A 82 -6.93 1.63 -14.33
N LYS A 83 -5.97 1.22 -13.50
CA LYS A 83 -6.24 0.86 -12.10
C LYS A 83 -6.48 2.10 -11.24
N TYR A 84 -5.71 3.16 -11.46
CA TYR A 84 -5.91 4.45 -10.82
C TYR A 84 -7.24 5.10 -11.23
N LYS A 85 -7.61 5.02 -12.52
CA LYS A 85 -8.91 5.50 -12.99
C LYS A 85 -10.11 4.81 -12.33
N LYS A 86 -9.99 3.54 -11.95
CA LYS A 86 -11.03 2.87 -11.18
C LYS A 86 -11.19 3.46 -9.77
N LEU A 87 -10.09 3.86 -9.13
CA LEU A 87 -10.13 4.59 -7.85
C LEU A 87 -10.74 5.99 -8.02
N GLU A 88 -10.42 6.69 -9.10
CA GLU A 88 -11.02 7.98 -9.43
C GLU A 88 -12.53 7.86 -9.68
N LYS A 89 -12.95 6.84 -10.43
CA LYS A 89 -14.39 6.55 -10.66
C LYS A 89 -15.14 6.28 -9.36
N ASN A 90 -14.49 5.68 -8.37
CA ASN A 90 -15.05 5.48 -7.03
C ASN A 90 -15.01 6.75 -6.17
N GLY A 91 -14.46 7.84 -6.68
CA GLY A 91 -14.35 9.12 -5.98
C GLY A 91 -13.30 9.16 -4.87
N LEU A 92 -12.31 8.26 -4.91
CA LEU A 92 -11.28 8.13 -3.86
C LEU A 92 -10.03 8.96 -4.14
N ILE A 93 -9.78 9.26 -5.41
CA ILE A 93 -8.65 10.06 -5.89
C ILE A 93 -9.10 11.00 -7.00
N GLU A 94 -8.28 12.00 -7.27
CA GLU A 94 -8.32 12.85 -8.45
C GLU A 94 -7.01 12.71 -9.21
N ILE A 95 -7.10 12.52 -10.53
CA ILE A 95 -5.94 12.42 -11.42
C ILE A 95 -5.88 13.70 -12.24
N ASP A 96 -4.79 14.45 -12.11
CA ASP A 96 -4.52 15.60 -12.97
C ASP A 96 -3.78 15.14 -14.23
N LEU A 97 -4.28 15.53 -15.37
CA LEU A 97 -3.66 15.26 -16.67
C LEU A 97 -2.92 16.50 -17.19
N ASN A 98 -1.76 16.28 -17.79
CA ASN A 98 -1.07 17.33 -18.50
C ASN A 98 -1.88 17.74 -19.73
N PRO A 99 -2.26 19.03 -19.86
CA PRO A 99 -3.09 19.48 -20.99
C PRO A 99 -2.39 19.37 -22.35
N ASP A 100 -1.04 19.35 -22.38
CA ASP A 100 -0.29 19.32 -23.63
C ASP A 100 -0.20 17.93 -24.25
N ASN A 101 -0.12 16.87 -23.43
CA ASN A 101 0.06 15.50 -23.91
C ASN A 101 -0.96 14.48 -23.36
N GLY A 102 -1.88 14.92 -22.48
CA GLY A 102 -2.90 14.05 -21.90
C GLY A 102 -2.37 13.00 -20.93
N LEU A 103 -1.08 13.04 -20.56
CA LEU A 103 -0.48 12.11 -19.63
C LEU A 103 -0.75 12.53 -18.18
N PRO A 104 -0.95 11.57 -17.26
CA PRO A 104 -1.11 11.91 -15.86
C PRO A 104 0.17 12.47 -15.28
N TYR A 105 0.06 13.57 -14.55
CA TYR A 105 1.21 14.22 -13.90
C TYR A 105 1.06 14.36 -12.38
N ASP A 106 -0.13 14.22 -11.85
CA ASP A 106 -0.38 14.22 -10.40
C ASP A 106 -1.60 13.37 -10.03
N CYS A 107 -1.66 12.96 -8.79
CA CYS A 107 -2.73 12.17 -8.23
C CYS A 107 -2.90 12.52 -6.76
N LEU A 108 -4.10 12.91 -6.36
CA LEU A 108 -4.43 13.37 -5.03
C LEU A 108 -5.56 12.53 -4.42
N LEU A 109 -5.50 12.35 -3.10
CA LEU A 109 -6.62 11.78 -2.34
C LEU A 109 -7.78 12.78 -2.27
N THR A 110 -8.99 12.29 -2.43
CA THR A 110 -10.21 13.03 -2.07
C THR A 110 -10.48 12.89 -0.56
N GLY A 111 -11.42 13.68 -0.03
CA GLY A 111 -11.91 13.49 1.34
C GLY A 111 -12.40 12.07 1.59
N LYS A 112 -13.17 11.51 0.64
CA LYS A 112 -13.63 10.12 0.69
C LYS A 112 -12.45 9.12 0.69
N GLY A 113 -11.41 9.37 -0.11
CA GLY A 113 -10.20 8.54 -0.13
C GLY A 113 -9.48 8.52 1.21
N ILE A 114 -9.42 9.66 1.89
CA ILE A 114 -8.85 9.77 3.24
C ILE A 114 -9.70 8.97 4.24
N GLU A 115 -11.02 9.15 4.23
CA GLU A 115 -11.94 8.41 5.11
C GLU A 115 -11.82 6.90 4.95
N ILE A 116 -11.70 6.42 3.72
CA ILE A 116 -11.50 4.98 3.43
C ILE A 116 -10.15 4.48 3.97
N LEU A 117 -9.07 5.28 3.86
CA LEU A 117 -7.78 4.90 4.43
C LEU A 117 -7.81 4.87 5.96
N GLU A 118 -8.55 5.78 6.59
CA GLU A 118 -8.77 5.77 8.04
C GLU A 118 -9.59 4.55 8.48
N GLU A 119 -10.63 4.21 7.71
CA GLU A 119 -11.41 3.00 7.94
C GLU A 119 -10.55 1.72 7.82
N ILE A 120 -9.70 1.64 6.80
CA ILE A 120 -8.75 0.53 6.64
C ILE A 120 -7.83 0.42 7.86
N ALA A 121 -7.25 1.53 8.33
CA ALA A 121 -6.39 1.54 9.50
C ALA A 121 -7.12 1.09 10.78
N ARG A 122 -8.38 1.50 10.96
CA ARG A 122 -9.23 1.05 12.06
C ARG A 122 -9.48 -0.45 12.01
N LEU A 123 -9.81 -0.98 10.83
CA LEU A 123 -10.06 -2.41 10.63
C LEU A 123 -8.80 -3.25 10.85
N GLU A 124 -7.64 -2.76 10.46
CA GLU A 124 -6.37 -3.42 10.76
C GLU A 124 -6.10 -3.49 12.27
N ASN A 125 -6.36 -2.41 13.00
CA ASN A 125 -6.25 -2.40 14.46
C ASN A 125 -7.26 -3.35 15.14
N GLU A 126 -8.49 -3.41 14.64
CA GLU A 126 -9.49 -4.38 15.11
C GLU A 126 -9.02 -5.81 14.90
N TRP A 127 -8.50 -6.12 13.72
CA TRP A 127 -7.94 -7.44 13.41
C TRP A 127 -6.78 -7.80 14.35
N GLU A 128 -5.87 -6.88 14.62
CA GLU A 128 -4.78 -7.09 15.61
C GLU A 128 -5.32 -7.46 16.98
N GLY A 129 -6.38 -6.79 17.42
CA GLY A 129 -7.05 -7.09 18.70
C GLY A 129 -7.73 -8.45 18.72
N ILE A 130 -8.38 -8.84 17.63
CA ILE A 130 -9.06 -10.14 17.49
C ILE A 130 -8.05 -11.30 17.49
N VAL A 131 -6.95 -11.14 16.77
CA VAL A 131 -5.85 -12.12 16.74
C VAL A 131 -5.14 -12.20 18.09
N GLY A 132 -5.14 -11.10 18.84
CA GLY A 132 -4.48 -11.02 20.15
C GLY A 132 -2.96 -10.86 20.03
N ILE A 133 -2.50 -10.01 19.10
CA ILE A 133 -1.08 -9.70 18.95
C ILE A 133 -0.58 -9.02 20.23
N SER A 134 0.32 -9.70 20.94
CA SER A 134 0.96 -9.20 22.18
C SER A 134 2.08 -8.20 21.85
N GLU A 135 2.57 -7.52 22.89
CA GLU A 135 3.74 -6.64 22.73
C GLU A 135 5.01 -7.45 22.36
N ASP A 136 5.16 -8.66 22.89
CA ASP A 136 6.26 -9.56 22.52
C ASP A 136 6.16 -9.97 21.03
N ASP A 137 4.97 -10.31 20.54
CA ASP A 137 4.74 -10.58 19.13
C ASP A 137 5.11 -9.37 18.27
N ARG A 138 4.73 -8.17 18.72
CA ARG A 138 5.04 -6.91 18.04
C ARG A 138 6.55 -6.68 17.92
N GLU A 139 7.31 -6.93 18.97
CA GLU A 139 8.77 -6.79 18.95
C GLU A 139 9.43 -7.79 17.97
N VAL A 140 8.94 -9.03 17.94
CA VAL A 140 9.39 -10.03 16.95
C VAL A 140 9.09 -9.56 15.52
N LEU A 141 7.89 -9.07 15.27
CA LEU A 141 7.49 -8.56 13.96
C LEU A 141 8.32 -7.34 13.53
N LYS A 142 8.62 -6.42 14.45
CA LYS A 142 9.50 -5.26 14.18
C LYS A 142 10.89 -5.72 13.75
N LYS A 143 11.48 -6.67 14.49
CA LYS A 143 12.80 -7.21 14.14
C LYS A 143 12.80 -7.82 12.75
N LEU A 144 11.84 -8.69 12.46
CA LEU A 144 11.71 -9.35 11.16
C LEU A 144 11.48 -8.34 10.03
N ALA A 145 10.67 -7.31 10.26
CA ALA A 145 10.40 -6.26 9.29
C ALA A 145 11.66 -5.42 8.99
N LEU A 146 12.43 -5.07 10.03
CA LEU A 146 13.68 -4.33 9.88
C LEU A 146 14.72 -5.14 9.09
N ASP A 147 14.93 -6.40 9.45
CA ASP A 147 15.86 -7.30 8.78
C ASP A 147 15.47 -7.47 7.28
N SER A 148 14.19 -7.65 7.02
CA SER A 148 13.64 -7.77 5.65
C SER A 148 13.81 -6.48 4.84
N PHE A 149 13.59 -5.32 5.47
CA PHE A 149 13.78 -4.02 4.83
C PHE A 149 15.26 -3.80 4.45
N GLU A 150 16.19 -4.12 5.34
CA GLU A 150 17.63 -4.01 5.06
C GLU A 150 18.07 -4.86 3.87
N ILE A 151 17.60 -6.10 3.78
CA ILE A 151 17.88 -6.99 2.65
C ILE A 151 17.36 -6.37 1.35
N SER A 152 16.11 -5.90 1.35
CA SER A 152 15.49 -5.27 0.19
C SER A 152 16.22 -3.99 -0.24
N TYR A 153 16.65 -3.16 0.73
CA TYR A 153 17.38 -1.92 0.46
C TYR A 153 18.77 -2.19 -0.12
N LYS A 154 19.53 -3.12 0.46
CA LYS A 154 20.85 -3.52 -0.04
C LYS A 154 20.78 -4.07 -1.45
N HIS A 155 19.76 -4.88 -1.73
CA HIS A 155 19.55 -5.46 -3.05
C HIS A 155 19.21 -4.40 -4.11
N LYS A 156 18.37 -3.42 -3.78
CA LYS A 156 18.03 -2.30 -4.67
C LYS A 156 19.25 -1.42 -4.95
N LYS A 157 20.05 -1.09 -3.93
CA LYS A 157 21.28 -0.31 -4.08
C LYS A 157 22.27 -0.99 -5.00
N ASN A 158 22.46 -2.30 -4.88
CA ASN A 158 23.38 -3.07 -5.73
C ASN A 158 22.92 -3.16 -7.19
N LYS A 159 21.63 -3.04 -7.46
CA LYS A 159 21.07 -3.02 -8.82
C LYS A 159 20.93 -1.61 -9.41
N GLY A 160 21.41 -0.58 -8.73
CA GLY A 160 21.29 0.81 -9.18
C GLY A 160 19.88 1.39 -9.10
N PHE A 161 18.94 0.70 -8.46
CA PHE A 161 17.60 1.20 -8.19
C PHE A 161 17.62 1.95 -6.84
N ILE A 162 17.85 3.24 -6.89
CA ILE A 162 17.65 4.12 -5.73
C ILE A 162 16.22 4.67 -5.84
N PHE A 163 15.38 4.32 -4.88
CA PHE A 163 14.06 4.93 -4.73
C PHE A 163 14.09 5.98 -3.63
#